data_8ee60bb63e7d2f2d39cba44ab21287dc
#
_entry.id   8ee60bb63e7d2f2d39cba44ab21287dc
#
_cell.length_a   1.000
_cell.length_b   1.000
_cell.length_c   1.000
_cell.angle_alpha   90.00
_cell.angle_beta   90.00
_cell.angle_gamma   90.00
#
_symmetry.space_group_name_H-M   'P 1'
#
loop_
_entity.id
_entity.type
_entity.pdbx_description
1 polymer ?
#
loop_
_entity_poly.entity_id
_entity_poly.type
_entity_poly.pdbx_seq_one_letter_code
_entity_poly.pdbx_strand_id
1 'polypeptide(L)'
;MNHTIKYWLFFSIGIYLLLQSCNDDKSPVYEFTAAPELSPLDNSSLVLNEEAENFIAETFSWSAGKYGFQAAPLYTLQIDNTESFSDPISLAETHNLYLPVNVGKLNMATLILGGESGIPLETYVRLKSELTSNIIVYSRYVTL
;
A
#
# COMPACT_ATOMS: atom_id res chain seq x y z
N MET A 1 -64.40 -28.94 3.12
CA MET A 1 -63.18 -28.38 2.52
C MET A 1 -62.06 -29.37 2.89
N ASN A 2 -61.58 -30.12 1.90
CA ASN A 2 -60.81 -31.36 2.10
C ASN A 2 -59.46 -31.06 2.76
N HIS A 3 -59.08 -31.88 3.74
CA HIS A 3 -57.79 -31.79 4.45
C HIS A 3 -56.57 -31.79 3.50
N THR A 4 -56.67 -32.49 2.39
CA THR A 4 -55.64 -32.57 1.34
C THR A 4 -55.32 -31.19 0.71
N ILE A 5 -56.31 -30.33 0.52
CA ILE A 5 -56.11 -28.99 -0.06
C ILE A 5 -55.37 -28.07 0.93
N LYS A 6 -55.62 -28.22 2.24
CA LYS A 6 -54.86 -27.49 3.29
C LYS A 6 -53.39 -27.81 3.28
N TYR A 7 -53.02 -29.10 3.17
CA TYR A 7 -51.60 -29.51 3.15
C TYR A 7 -50.89 -29.04 1.87
N TRP A 8 -51.58 -29.03 0.73
CA TRP A 8 -51.04 -28.52 -0.52
C TRP A 8 -50.76 -27.00 -0.46
N LEU A 9 -51.65 -26.24 0.17
CA LEU A 9 -51.47 -24.80 0.38
C LEU A 9 -50.31 -24.48 1.32
N PHE A 10 -50.16 -25.23 2.41
CA PHE A 10 -49.02 -25.07 3.33
C PHE A 10 -47.69 -25.45 2.70
N PHE A 11 -47.69 -26.50 1.87
CA PHE A 11 -46.49 -26.96 1.16
C PHE A 11 -46.03 -25.95 0.09
N SER A 12 -46.98 -25.34 -0.64
CA SER A 12 -46.65 -24.32 -1.64
C SER A 12 -46.14 -23.02 -1.02
N ILE A 13 -46.68 -22.59 0.13
CA ILE A 13 -46.19 -21.41 0.87
C ILE A 13 -44.80 -21.66 1.45
N GLY A 14 -44.50 -22.87 1.94
CA GLY A 14 -43.18 -23.25 2.44
C GLY A 14 -42.09 -23.20 1.36
N ILE A 15 -42.41 -23.62 0.14
CA ILE A 15 -41.50 -23.57 -1.01
C ILE A 15 -41.23 -22.09 -1.45
N TYR A 16 -42.22 -21.23 -1.39
CA TYR A 16 -42.05 -19.83 -1.76
C TYR A 16 -41.15 -19.04 -0.81
N LEU A 17 -41.11 -19.41 0.49
CA LEU A 17 -40.23 -18.80 1.48
C LEU A 17 -38.77 -19.22 1.36
N LEU A 18 -38.49 -20.36 0.73
CA LEU A 18 -37.11 -20.83 0.51
C LEU A 18 -36.42 -20.18 -0.70
N LEU A 19 -37.17 -19.49 -1.56
CA LEU A 19 -36.64 -18.82 -2.75
C LEU A 19 -36.22 -17.37 -2.49
N GLN A 20 -36.38 -16.87 -1.28
CA GLN A 20 -35.92 -15.53 -0.85
C GLN A 20 -34.48 -15.55 -0.37
N SER A 21 -33.63 -16.41 -0.92
CA SER A 21 -32.18 -16.25 -0.75
C SER A 21 -31.76 -15.06 -1.62
N CYS A 22 -31.91 -13.84 -1.13
CA CYS A 22 -31.20 -12.70 -1.65
C CYS A 22 -29.70 -12.98 -1.52
N ASN A 23 -29.08 -13.32 -2.62
CA ASN A 23 -27.65 -13.23 -2.76
C ASN A 23 -27.32 -11.73 -2.80
N ASP A 24 -27.14 -11.13 -1.63
CA ASP A 24 -26.45 -9.88 -1.51
C ASP A 24 -25.02 -10.13 -1.97
N ASP A 25 -24.72 -9.84 -3.22
CA ASP A 25 -23.37 -9.84 -3.76
C ASP A 25 -22.57 -8.76 -3.00
N LYS A 26 -22.07 -9.15 -1.81
CA LYS A 26 -21.16 -8.35 -1.00
C LYS A 26 -19.73 -8.44 -1.53
N SER A 27 -19.59 -8.45 -2.85
CA SER A 27 -18.29 -8.28 -3.49
C SER A 27 -17.76 -6.91 -3.11
N PRO A 28 -16.55 -6.80 -2.54
CA PRO A 28 -16.00 -5.48 -2.22
C PRO A 28 -15.88 -4.66 -3.50
N VAL A 29 -16.54 -3.50 -3.53
CA VAL A 29 -16.48 -2.57 -4.66
C VAL A 29 -15.24 -1.70 -4.48
N TYR A 30 -14.39 -1.65 -5.51
CA TYR A 30 -13.26 -0.73 -5.53
C TYR A 30 -13.77 0.71 -5.65
N GLU A 31 -13.54 1.51 -4.62
CA GLU A 31 -13.82 2.94 -4.58
C GLU A 31 -12.60 3.66 -4.02
N PHE A 32 -11.75 4.17 -4.91
CA PHE A 32 -10.56 4.92 -4.52
C PHE A 32 -10.94 6.28 -3.94
N THR A 33 -10.57 6.52 -2.67
CA THR A 33 -10.87 7.77 -1.96
C THR A 33 -9.62 8.53 -1.54
N ALA A 34 -8.53 7.82 -1.19
CA ALA A 34 -7.28 8.46 -0.79
C ALA A 34 -6.06 7.57 -1.09
N ALA A 35 -4.98 8.19 -1.52
CA ALA A 35 -3.67 7.56 -1.64
C ALA A 35 -3.08 7.28 -0.23
N PRO A 36 -2.13 6.33 -0.13
CA PRO A 36 -1.30 6.23 1.07
C PRO A 36 -0.50 7.52 1.24
N GLU A 37 -0.19 7.89 2.48
CA GLU A 37 0.54 9.10 2.78
C GLU A 37 1.73 8.80 3.68
N LEU A 38 2.95 9.09 3.20
CA LEU A 38 4.17 8.99 3.99
C LEU A 38 4.13 9.99 5.15
N SER A 39 4.51 9.51 6.34
CA SER A 39 4.73 10.39 7.49
C SER A 39 5.94 11.29 7.22
N PRO A 40 5.95 12.52 7.73
CA PRO A 40 7.15 13.34 7.70
C PRO A 40 8.32 12.62 8.35
N LEU A 41 9.53 12.84 7.83
CA LEU A 41 10.75 12.30 8.42
C LEU A 41 11.13 13.11 9.67
N ASP A 42 11.63 12.44 10.70
CA ASP A 42 12.15 13.08 11.90
C ASP A 42 13.42 13.90 11.59
N ASN A 43 14.22 13.41 10.64
CA ASN A 43 15.44 14.05 10.15
C ASN A 43 15.38 14.19 8.63
N SER A 44 15.54 15.42 8.15
CA SER A 44 15.61 15.73 6.71
C SER A 44 17.03 15.59 6.13
N SER A 45 17.97 15.07 6.91
CA SER A 45 19.35 14.85 6.47
C SER A 45 19.95 13.69 7.24
N LEU A 46 20.49 12.70 6.51
CA LEU A 46 21.14 11.53 7.06
C LEU A 46 22.61 11.50 6.64
N VAL A 47 23.47 11.09 7.57
CA VAL A 47 24.88 10.76 7.26
C VAL A 47 24.99 9.24 7.12
N LEU A 48 25.32 8.80 5.92
CA LEU A 48 25.43 7.38 5.59
C LEU A 48 26.90 6.96 5.74
N ASN A 49 27.23 6.30 6.85
CA ASN A 49 28.59 5.80 7.13
C ASN A 49 28.67 4.31 6.76
N GLU A 50 29.64 3.93 5.95
CA GLU A 50 29.87 2.55 5.52
C GLU A 50 30.08 1.60 6.71
N GLU A 51 30.74 2.05 7.79
CA GLU A 51 30.93 1.23 9.00
C GLU A 51 29.60 0.89 9.72
N ALA A 52 28.55 1.66 9.43
CA ALA A 52 27.20 1.51 9.99
C ALA A 52 26.22 0.82 9.03
N GLU A 53 26.67 0.19 7.97
CA GLU A 53 25.84 -0.34 6.86
C GLU A 53 24.65 -1.20 7.33
N ASN A 54 24.80 -1.97 8.40
CA ASN A 54 23.79 -2.88 8.93
C ASN A 54 22.83 -2.23 9.92
N PHE A 55 23.07 -0.98 10.35
CA PHE A 55 22.17 -0.26 11.24
C PHE A 55 21.02 0.37 10.46
N ILE A 56 19.88 0.51 11.13
CA ILE A 56 18.73 1.20 10.56
C ILE A 56 19.06 2.69 10.43
N ALA A 57 18.99 3.22 9.21
CA ALA A 57 19.17 4.64 8.94
C ALA A 57 17.88 5.40 9.18
N GLU A 58 16.75 4.84 8.72
CA GLU A 58 15.42 5.45 8.84
C GLU A 58 14.34 4.36 8.85
N THR A 59 13.27 4.64 9.58
CA THR A 59 12.05 3.80 9.55
C THR A 59 10.91 4.62 8.93
N PHE A 60 10.68 4.40 7.66
CA PHE A 60 9.58 5.03 6.95
C PHE A 60 8.25 4.46 7.43
N SER A 61 7.28 5.29 7.70
CA SER A 61 5.91 4.91 8.07
C SER A 61 4.89 5.67 7.24
N TRP A 62 3.68 5.15 7.14
CA TRP A 62 2.63 5.76 6.32
C TRP A 62 1.23 5.38 6.79
N SER A 63 0.26 6.16 6.37
CA SER A 63 -1.15 5.79 6.47
C SER A 63 -1.57 4.94 5.27
N ALA A 64 -2.49 3.99 5.48
CA ALA A 64 -3.02 3.18 4.40
C ALA A 64 -3.84 4.01 3.41
N GLY A 65 -3.76 3.66 2.14
CA GLY A 65 -4.70 4.16 1.12
C GLY A 65 -6.13 3.67 1.39
N LYS A 66 -7.12 4.39 0.89
CA LYS A 66 -8.55 4.06 1.04
C LYS A 66 -9.11 3.61 -0.30
N TYR A 67 -9.55 2.35 -0.34
CA TYR A 67 -10.00 1.67 -1.57
C TYR A 67 -11.48 1.24 -1.53
N GLY A 68 -12.27 1.73 -0.55
CA GLY A 68 -13.67 1.35 -0.35
C GLY A 68 -13.87 0.05 0.45
N PHE A 69 -12.81 -0.69 0.70
CA PHE A 69 -12.78 -1.91 1.49
C PHE A 69 -11.44 -2.08 2.20
N GLN A 70 -11.35 -3.02 3.12
CA GLN A 70 -10.08 -3.36 3.77
C GLN A 70 -9.17 -4.08 2.76
N ALA A 71 -8.18 -3.35 2.26
CA ALA A 71 -7.22 -3.84 1.28
C ALA A 71 -5.85 -4.12 1.94
N ALA A 72 -5.09 -5.02 1.33
CA ALA A 72 -3.71 -5.32 1.71
C ALA A 72 -2.79 -5.14 0.49
N PRO A 73 -2.55 -3.91 0.03
CA PRO A 73 -1.69 -3.66 -1.11
C PRO A 73 -0.23 -4.02 -0.79
N LEU A 74 0.55 -4.29 -1.83
CA LEU A 74 1.99 -4.35 -1.75
C LEU A 74 2.53 -2.91 -1.83
N TYR A 75 3.26 -2.49 -0.82
CA TYR A 75 3.93 -1.20 -0.78
C TYR A 75 5.38 -1.36 -1.21
N THR A 76 5.82 -0.56 -2.17
CA THR A 76 7.22 -0.44 -2.58
C THR A 76 7.70 0.96 -2.24
N LEU A 77 8.73 1.09 -1.40
CA LEU A 77 9.38 2.36 -1.12
C LEU A 77 10.37 2.67 -2.25
N GLN A 78 10.20 3.82 -2.89
CA GLN A 78 11.00 4.27 -4.03
C GLN A 78 11.75 5.54 -3.68
N ILE A 79 13.01 5.64 -4.14
CA ILE A 79 13.87 6.82 -4.02
C ILE A 79 14.35 7.27 -5.41
N ASP A 80 14.44 8.57 -5.62
CA ASP A 80 14.96 9.19 -6.85
C ASP A 80 15.68 10.49 -6.49
N ASN A 81 16.57 10.98 -7.34
CA ASN A 81 17.19 12.30 -7.25
C ASN A 81 16.38 13.39 -7.97
N THR A 82 15.20 13.04 -8.50
CA THR A 82 14.27 13.96 -9.14
C THR A 82 12.85 13.79 -8.62
N GLU A 83 12.12 14.89 -8.49
CA GLU A 83 10.71 14.88 -8.07
C GLU A 83 9.79 14.14 -9.05
N SER A 84 10.21 13.99 -10.29
CA SER A 84 9.44 13.31 -11.35
C SER A 84 9.44 11.78 -11.21
N PHE A 85 10.39 11.22 -10.45
CA PHE A 85 10.58 9.78 -10.33
C PHE A 85 10.64 9.10 -11.70
N SER A 86 11.49 9.63 -12.59
CA SER A 86 11.64 9.12 -13.96
C SER A 86 12.35 7.78 -14.01
N ASP A 87 13.28 7.51 -13.09
CA ASP A 87 14.02 6.25 -12.97
C ASP A 87 14.25 5.89 -11.50
N PRO A 88 13.18 5.64 -10.73
CA PRO A 88 13.28 5.45 -9.30
C PRO A 88 13.89 4.11 -8.92
N ILE A 89 14.69 4.11 -7.87
CA ILE A 89 15.23 2.90 -7.26
C ILE A 89 14.24 2.38 -6.23
N SER A 90 13.89 1.09 -6.31
CA SER A 90 13.08 0.41 -5.29
C SER A 90 13.96 0.03 -4.12
N LEU A 91 13.74 0.63 -2.95
CA LEU A 91 14.48 0.32 -1.74
C LEU A 91 14.06 -1.02 -1.14
N ALA A 92 12.76 -1.21 -0.91
CA ALA A 92 12.20 -2.46 -0.40
C ALA A 92 10.68 -2.51 -0.56
N GLU A 93 10.12 -3.70 -0.28
CA GLU A 93 8.68 -3.98 -0.39
C GLU A 93 8.13 -4.55 0.92
N THR A 94 6.87 -4.26 1.22
CA THR A 94 6.18 -4.76 2.41
C THR A 94 4.66 -4.64 2.27
N HIS A 95 3.92 -5.44 3.07
CA HIS A 95 2.48 -5.24 3.31
C HIS A 95 2.19 -4.48 4.62
N ASN A 96 3.23 -4.19 5.41
CA ASN A 96 3.09 -3.40 6.63
C ASN A 96 2.95 -1.90 6.31
N LEU A 97 2.58 -1.12 7.30
CA LEU A 97 2.50 0.35 7.21
C LEU A 97 3.79 1.04 7.67
N TYR A 98 4.87 0.31 7.74
CA TYR A 98 6.20 0.81 8.04
C TYR A 98 7.28 -0.07 7.39
N LEU A 99 8.44 0.51 7.16
CA LEU A 99 9.59 -0.17 6.58
C LEU A 99 10.90 0.41 7.12
N PRO A 100 11.67 -0.35 7.91
CA PRO A 100 13.03 0.04 8.29
C PRO A 100 13.98 -0.15 7.11
N VAL A 101 14.77 0.85 6.84
CA VAL A 101 15.80 0.83 5.78
C VAL A 101 17.17 1.04 6.44
N ASN A 102 18.13 0.17 6.15
CA ASN A 102 19.46 0.28 6.70
C ASN A 102 20.34 1.26 5.91
N VAL A 103 21.44 1.69 6.56
CA VAL A 103 22.41 2.63 5.98
C VAL A 103 22.97 2.12 4.66
N GLY A 104 23.38 0.84 4.60
CA GLY A 104 23.97 0.26 3.39
C GLY A 104 23.04 0.31 2.18
N LYS A 105 21.73 0.07 2.39
CA LYS A 105 20.73 0.13 1.31
C LYS A 105 20.52 1.55 0.81
N LEU A 106 20.39 2.54 1.72
CA LEU A 106 20.28 3.94 1.34
C LEU A 106 21.56 4.43 0.64
N ASN A 107 22.73 4.08 1.19
CA ASN A 107 24.02 4.45 0.59
C ASN A 107 24.17 3.88 -0.83
N MET A 108 23.82 2.61 -1.04
CA MET A 108 23.83 2.02 -2.39
C MET A 108 22.91 2.77 -3.34
N ALA A 109 21.69 3.07 -2.91
CA ALA A 109 20.72 3.78 -3.73
C ALA A 109 21.22 5.20 -4.08
N THR A 110 21.75 5.96 -3.11
CA THR A 110 22.29 7.30 -3.38
C THR A 110 23.48 7.27 -4.31
N LEU A 111 24.37 6.28 -4.22
CA LEU A 111 25.49 6.12 -5.16
C LEU A 111 25.01 5.82 -6.59
N ILE A 112 23.98 4.98 -6.77
CA ILE A 112 23.38 4.69 -8.08
C ILE A 112 22.75 5.97 -8.66
N LEU A 113 22.14 6.82 -7.82
CA LEU A 113 21.56 8.10 -8.20
C LEU A 113 22.61 9.20 -8.48
N GLY A 114 23.89 8.89 -8.43
CA GLY A 114 24.99 9.81 -8.73
C GLY A 114 25.55 10.55 -7.51
N GLY A 115 25.24 10.08 -6.29
CA GLY A 115 25.83 10.61 -5.07
C GLY A 115 27.34 10.35 -5.00
N GLU A 116 28.08 11.28 -4.41
CA GLU A 116 29.52 11.19 -4.20
C GLU A 116 29.83 11.28 -2.70
N SER A 117 30.89 10.58 -2.27
CA SER A 117 31.31 10.59 -0.87
C SER A 117 31.64 12.00 -0.39
N GLY A 118 31.03 12.41 0.72
CA GLY A 118 31.23 13.74 1.34
C GLY A 118 30.49 14.87 0.65
N ILE A 119 29.70 14.61 -0.39
CA ILE A 119 28.85 15.61 -1.06
C ILE A 119 27.39 15.30 -0.76
N PRO A 120 26.62 16.24 -0.17
CA PRO A 120 25.20 16.05 0.03
C PRO A 120 24.45 15.87 -1.30
N LEU A 121 23.56 14.86 -1.36
CA LEU A 121 22.64 14.64 -2.46
C LEU A 121 21.22 14.78 -1.93
N GLU A 122 20.44 15.68 -2.49
CA GLU A 122 19.00 15.74 -2.23
C GLU A 122 18.30 14.62 -2.96
N THR A 123 17.46 13.88 -2.24
CA THR A 123 16.68 12.77 -2.80
C THR A 123 15.24 12.87 -2.37
N TYR A 124 14.37 12.28 -3.16
CA TYR A 124 12.92 12.25 -2.97
C TYR A 124 12.49 10.81 -2.74
N VAL A 125 11.66 10.58 -1.75
CA VAL A 125 11.17 9.27 -1.39
C VAL A 125 9.65 9.25 -1.50
N ARG A 126 9.10 8.27 -2.23
CA ARG A 126 7.66 8.05 -2.33
C ARG A 126 7.29 6.60 -2.11
N LEU A 127 6.01 6.36 -1.91
CA LEU A 127 5.44 5.04 -1.80
C LEU A 127 4.67 4.71 -3.08
N LYS A 128 4.97 3.57 -3.70
CA LYS A 128 4.13 2.90 -4.69
C LYS A 128 3.25 1.90 -3.94
N SER A 129 1.94 2.00 -4.07
CA SER A 129 0.97 1.06 -3.49
C SER A 129 0.30 0.31 -4.63
N GLU A 130 0.51 -1.00 -4.68
CA GLU A 130 -0.03 -1.89 -5.71
C GLU A 130 -1.06 -2.84 -5.09
N LEU A 131 -2.33 -2.62 -5.41
CA LEU A 131 -3.41 -3.50 -4.99
C LEU A 131 -3.55 -4.68 -5.96
N THR A 132 -3.43 -4.40 -7.24
CA THR A 132 -3.33 -5.35 -8.35
C THR A 132 -2.42 -4.74 -9.42
N SER A 133 -1.99 -5.54 -10.41
CA SER A 133 -1.17 -5.05 -11.54
C SER A 133 -1.79 -3.85 -12.28
N ASN A 134 -3.11 -3.66 -12.19
CA ASN A 134 -3.84 -2.59 -12.87
C ASN A 134 -4.27 -1.45 -11.92
N ILE A 135 -4.07 -1.61 -10.60
CA ILE A 135 -4.44 -0.63 -9.59
C ILE A 135 -3.19 -0.27 -8.80
N ILE A 136 -2.52 0.77 -9.27
CA ILE A 136 -1.29 1.31 -8.68
C ILE A 136 -1.55 2.77 -8.32
N VAL A 137 -1.20 3.13 -7.09
CA VAL A 137 -1.33 4.48 -6.55
C VAL A 137 -0.02 4.90 -5.91
N TYR A 138 0.36 6.16 -6.07
CA TYR A 138 1.57 6.72 -5.47
C TYR A 138 1.21 7.71 -4.36
N SER A 139 2.02 7.75 -3.31
CA SER A 139 1.97 8.82 -2.31
C SER A 139 2.54 10.12 -2.85
N ARG A 140 2.36 11.21 -2.10
CA ARG A 140 3.27 12.35 -2.19
C ARG A 140 4.67 11.90 -1.75
N TYR A 141 5.69 12.62 -2.20
CA TYR A 141 7.06 12.38 -1.77
C TYR A 141 7.41 13.16 -0.50
N VAL A 142 8.45 12.70 0.16
CA VAL A 142 9.18 13.43 1.20
C VAL A 142 10.62 13.61 0.72
N THR A 143 11.27 14.68 1.17
CA THR A 143 12.68 14.99 0.82
C THR A 143 13.59 14.43 1.91
N LEU A 144 14.72 13.86 1.48
CA LEU A 144 15.75 13.31 2.33
C LEU A 144 17.13 13.82 1.90
#